data_d9acd02bb0645502ba7c39a302762abf
#
_entry.id   d9acd02bb0645502ba7c39a302762abf
#
_cell.length_a   1.000
_cell.length_b   1.000
_cell.length_c   1.000
_cell.angle_alpha   90.00
_cell.angle_beta   90.00
_cell.angle_gamma   90.00
#
_symmetry.space_group_name_H-M   'P 1'
#
loop_
_entity.id
_entity.type
_entity.pdbx_description
1 polymer ?
#
loop_
_entity_poly.entity_id
_entity_poly.type
_entity_poly.pdbx_seq_one_letter_code
_entity_poly.pdbx_strand_id
1 'polypeptide(L)'
;MEKRIGVLYGVSVGPGDPELMTLKAVRCLEKCPVIAAPQTAGGRMLALDIARGAGGLDGKTILPLRFAMSRDPAVLAASHKEAVQAVRPYLDAGQDTAMLNLGDVSIYATFGYLQCLLEAEGYPTAMAAGVPSFCAAAARLNVPLTGGMDAPLTLSLIHI
;
A
#
# COMPACT_ATOMS: atom_id res chain seq x y z
N MET A 1 -27.12 -17.92 5.72
CA MET A 1 -26.19 -16.89 6.20
C MET A 1 -25.30 -16.49 5.04
N GLU A 2 -25.36 -15.23 4.64
CA GLU A 2 -24.41 -14.72 3.63
C GLU A 2 -22.98 -14.84 4.17
N LYS A 3 -22.11 -15.44 3.37
CA LYS A 3 -20.70 -15.60 3.73
C LYS A 3 -20.05 -14.22 3.73
N ARG A 4 -19.49 -13.77 4.86
CA ARG A 4 -18.75 -12.51 4.94
C ARG A 4 -17.60 -12.54 3.93
N ILE A 5 -17.48 -11.51 3.12
CA ILE A 5 -16.31 -11.25 2.26
C ILE A 5 -15.36 -10.34 3.03
N GLY A 6 -14.06 -10.64 2.99
CA GLY A 6 -13.01 -9.81 3.57
C GLY A 6 -12.81 -8.51 2.78
N VAL A 7 -12.23 -7.51 3.43
CA VAL A 7 -11.88 -6.20 2.84
C VAL A 7 -10.41 -6.18 2.48
N LEU A 8 -10.05 -5.70 1.28
CA LEU A 8 -8.67 -5.36 0.96
C LEU A 8 -8.39 -3.90 1.38
N TYR A 9 -7.52 -3.74 2.37
CA TYR A 9 -7.06 -2.43 2.82
C TYR A 9 -5.73 -2.07 2.15
N GLY A 10 -5.66 -0.95 1.42
CA GLY A 10 -4.41 -0.32 1.05
C GLY A 10 -3.85 0.46 2.25
N VAL A 11 -2.74 0.00 2.80
CA VAL A 11 -2.17 0.58 4.03
C VAL A 11 -0.85 1.27 3.73
N SER A 12 -0.82 2.56 3.98
CA SER A 12 0.40 3.38 3.85
C SER A 12 1.34 3.14 5.00
N VAL A 13 2.60 2.82 4.71
CA VAL A 13 3.63 2.64 5.74
C VAL A 13 4.58 3.84 5.88
N GLY A 14 4.28 4.93 5.18
CA GLY A 14 5.14 6.11 5.16
C GLY A 14 6.41 5.90 4.32
N PRO A 15 7.34 6.88 4.34
CA PRO A 15 8.48 6.93 3.41
C PRO A 15 9.73 6.21 3.92
N GLY A 16 9.68 5.52 5.05
CA GLY A 16 10.83 4.77 5.57
C GLY A 16 10.94 4.71 7.08
N ASP A 17 10.56 5.78 7.78
CA ASP A 17 10.57 5.84 9.24
C ASP A 17 9.25 5.28 9.80
N PRO A 18 9.28 4.23 10.63
CA PRO A 18 8.08 3.69 11.26
C PRO A 18 7.28 4.71 12.08
N GLU A 19 7.92 5.73 12.64
CA GLU A 19 7.24 6.81 13.39
C GLU A 19 6.36 7.70 12.48
N LEU A 20 6.57 7.64 11.16
CA LEU A 20 5.74 8.33 10.18
C LEU A 20 4.53 7.51 9.71
N MET A 21 4.28 6.35 10.30
CA MET A 21 3.03 5.63 10.09
C MET A 21 1.90 6.32 10.86
N THR A 22 0.76 6.45 10.20
CA THR A 22 -0.42 7.01 10.87
C THR A 22 -1.01 6.00 11.85
N LEU A 23 -1.62 6.48 12.94
CA LEU A 23 -2.36 5.62 13.88
C LEU A 23 -3.44 4.78 13.18
N LYS A 24 -4.04 5.32 12.12
CA LYS A 24 -5.01 4.58 11.29
C LYS A 24 -4.37 3.40 10.58
N ALA A 25 -3.18 3.60 10.01
CA ALA A 25 -2.43 2.53 9.36
C ALA A 25 -2.06 1.42 10.35
N VAL A 26 -1.53 1.77 11.51
CA VAL A 26 -1.18 0.80 12.58
C VAL A 26 -2.40 0.00 13.02
N ARG A 27 -3.52 0.65 13.33
CA ARG A 27 -4.78 -0.04 13.71
C ARG A 27 -5.31 -0.94 12.60
N CYS A 28 -5.11 -0.56 11.34
CA CYS A 28 -5.49 -1.40 10.21
C CYS A 28 -4.64 -2.66 10.15
N LEU A 29 -3.32 -2.55 10.39
CA LEU A 29 -2.43 -3.70 10.49
C LEU A 29 -2.82 -4.62 11.64
N GLU A 30 -3.12 -4.08 12.82
CA GLU A 30 -3.56 -4.86 13.98
C GLU A 30 -4.82 -5.68 13.69
N LYS A 31 -5.77 -5.08 12.98
CA LYS A 31 -7.06 -5.70 12.64
C LYS A 31 -6.94 -6.82 11.60
N CYS A 32 -6.08 -6.66 10.59
CA CYS A 32 -6.00 -7.57 9.45
C CYS A 32 -5.16 -8.82 9.80
N PRO A 33 -5.70 -10.04 9.67
CA PRO A 33 -4.93 -11.27 9.90
C PRO A 33 -3.91 -11.56 8.80
N VAL A 34 -4.08 -10.96 7.61
CA VAL A 34 -3.21 -11.16 6.45
C VAL A 34 -2.55 -9.85 6.05
N ILE A 35 -1.24 -9.89 5.86
CA ILE A 35 -0.45 -8.74 5.42
C ILE A 35 0.16 -9.06 4.05
N ALA A 36 -0.35 -8.43 3.02
CA ALA A 36 0.19 -8.54 1.67
C ALA A 36 1.28 -7.48 1.47
N ALA A 37 2.49 -7.90 1.17
CA ALA A 37 3.65 -7.03 1.06
C ALA A 37 4.31 -7.12 -0.31
N PRO A 38 4.54 -6.00 -1.01
CA PRO A 38 5.32 -5.98 -2.24
C PRO A 38 6.72 -6.53 -2.00
N GLN A 39 7.14 -7.49 -2.85
CA GLN A 39 8.42 -8.15 -2.78
C GLN A 39 9.23 -7.87 -4.05
N THR A 40 10.47 -7.43 -3.90
CA THR A 40 11.42 -7.29 -5.01
C THR A 40 11.87 -8.65 -5.54
N ALA A 41 12.48 -8.68 -6.74
CA ALA A 41 13.05 -9.91 -7.31
C ALA A 41 14.12 -10.55 -6.39
N GLY A 42 14.84 -9.74 -5.61
CA GLY A 42 15.79 -10.21 -4.60
C GLY A 42 15.17 -10.66 -3.27
N GLY A 43 13.85 -10.73 -3.17
CA GLY A 43 13.14 -11.21 -1.98
C GLY A 43 12.91 -10.16 -0.89
N ARG A 44 13.40 -8.93 -1.04
CA ARG A 44 13.23 -7.85 -0.04
C ARG A 44 11.79 -7.31 -0.06
N MET A 45 11.26 -7.05 1.14
CA MET A 45 9.93 -6.46 1.37
C MET A 45 10.06 -5.20 2.22
N LEU A 46 10.54 -4.10 1.61
CA LEU A 46 10.82 -2.84 2.33
C LEU A 46 9.62 -2.30 3.11
N ALA A 47 8.43 -2.34 2.53
CA ALA A 47 7.22 -1.88 3.21
C ALA A 47 6.90 -2.73 4.46
N LEU A 48 7.20 -4.04 4.42
CA LEU A 48 7.06 -4.94 5.57
C LEU A 48 8.09 -4.63 6.65
N ASP A 49 9.33 -4.32 6.26
CA ASP A 49 10.39 -3.96 7.21
C ASP A 49 10.01 -2.69 8.00
N ILE A 50 9.45 -1.68 7.32
CA ILE A 50 8.95 -0.45 7.96
C ILE A 50 7.78 -0.78 8.90
N ALA A 51 6.80 -1.55 8.43
CA ALA A 51 5.63 -1.91 9.24
C ALA A 51 6.00 -2.69 10.51
N ARG A 52 7.02 -3.55 10.45
CA ARG A 52 7.56 -4.26 11.63
C ARG A 52 8.11 -3.30 12.69
N GLY A 53 8.71 -2.19 12.27
CA GLY A 53 9.20 -1.16 13.18
C GLY A 53 8.10 -0.48 13.99
N ALA A 54 6.88 -0.39 13.44
CA ALA A 54 5.70 0.13 14.15
C ALA A 54 5.00 -0.92 15.04
N GLY A 55 5.32 -2.21 14.88
CA GLY A 55 4.73 -3.33 15.63
C GLY A 55 3.42 -3.86 15.06
N GLY A 56 2.79 -4.77 15.80
CA GLY A 56 1.44 -5.29 15.47
C GLY A 56 1.38 -6.36 14.39
N LEU A 57 2.51 -6.96 14.00
CA LEU A 57 2.56 -8.00 12.96
C LEU A 57 2.72 -9.44 13.48
N ASP A 58 2.79 -9.63 14.78
CA ASP A 58 3.00 -10.95 15.38
C ASP A 58 1.82 -11.89 15.08
N GLY A 59 2.14 -13.11 14.67
CA GLY A 59 1.15 -14.15 14.37
C GLY A 59 0.34 -13.95 13.09
N LYS A 60 0.67 -12.94 12.26
CA LYS A 60 -0.03 -12.68 11.01
C LYS A 60 0.53 -13.47 9.84
N THR A 61 -0.34 -13.79 8.89
CA THR A 61 0.06 -14.39 7.61
C THR A 61 0.69 -13.33 6.72
N ILE A 62 1.95 -13.51 6.33
CA ILE A 62 2.64 -12.63 5.39
C ILE A 62 2.50 -13.20 3.99
N LEU A 63 1.89 -12.45 3.10
CA LEU A 63 1.67 -12.78 1.70
C LEU A 63 2.59 -11.93 0.82
N PRO A 64 3.68 -12.48 0.26
CA PRO A 64 4.52 -11.74 -0.69
C PRO A 64 3.77 -11.51 -2.00
N LEU A 65 3.77 -10.25 -2.49
CA LEU A 65 3.25 -9.90 -3.80
C LEU A 65 4.40 -9.44 -4.70
N ARG A 66 4.51 -10.04 -5.88
CA ARG A 66 5.50 -9.65 -6.88
C ARG A 66 4.82 -8.83 -7.97
N PHE A 67 5.44 -7.70 -8.31
CA PHE A 67 4.98 -6.83 -9.37
C PHE A 67 6.05 -6.72 -10.45
N ALA A 68 5.64 -6.84 -11.70
CA ALA A 68 6.56 -6.70 -12.81
C ALA A 68 7.06 -5.25 -12.93
N MET A 69 8.35 -5.08 -13.10
CA MET A 69 8.99 -3.80 -13.42
C MET A 69 9.14 -3.72 -14.94
N SER A 70 8.05 -3.40 -15.65
CA SER A 70 8.01 -3.36 -17.12
C SER A 70 7.38 -2.05 -17.60
N ARG A 71 7.69 -1.65 -18.84
CA ARG A 71 6.97 -0.59 -19.56
C ARG A 71 5.87 -1.17 -20.47
N ASP A 72 5.81 -2.50 -20.62
CA ASP A 72 4.78 -3.18 -21.40
C ASP A 72 3.47 -3.25 -20.59
N PRO A 73 2.38 -2.61 -21.06
CA PRO A 73 1.10 -2.61 -20.37
C PRO A 73 0.52 -4.02 -20.18
N ALA A 74 0.76 -4.94 -21.11
CA ALA A 74 0.25 -6.31 -21.01
C ALA A 74 0.94 -7.08 -19.87
N VAL A 75 2.25 -6.92 -19.72
CA VAL A 75 3.04 -7.51 -18.65
C VAL A 75 2.61 -6.95 -17.28
N LEU A 76 2.39 -5.63 -17.18
CA LEU A 76 1.90 -4.99 -15.97
C LEU A 76 0.50 -5.50 -15.60
N ALA A 77 -0.42 -5.55 -16.58
CA ALA A 77 -1.78 -6.03 -16.34
C ALA A 77 -1.81 -7.48 -15.87
N ALA A 78 -0.98 -8.35 -16.45
CA ALA A 78 -0.84 -9.75 -16.03
C ALA A 78 -0.36 -9.83 -14.57
N SER A 79 0.68 -9.08 -14.22
CA SER A 79 1.23 -9.01 -12.86
C SER A 79 0.21 -8.53 -11.82
N HIS A 80 -0.61 -7.52 -12.16
CA HIS A 80 -1.68 -7.06 -11.26
C HIS A 80 -2.76 -8.12 -11.06
N LYS A 81 -3.14 -8.86 -12.13
CA LYS A 81 -4.11 -9.97 -12.02
C LYS A 81 -3.57 -11.11 -11.16
N GLU A 82 -2.29 -11.45 -11.27
CA GLU A 82 -1.65 -12.45 -10.40
C GLU A 82 -1.70 -12.03 -8.94
N ALA A 83 -1.43 -10.77 -8.64
CA ALA A 83 -1.52 -10.25 -7.28
C ALA A 83 -2.96 -10.30 -6.73
N VAL A 84 -3.98 -9.97 -7.55
CA VAL A 84 -5.39 -10.14 -7.19
C VAL A 84 -5.71 -11.60 -6.90
N GLN A 85 -5.26 -12.53 -7.74
CA GLN A 85 -5.49 -13.96 -7.51
C GLN A 85 -4.84 -14.47 -6.23
N ALA A 86 -3.69 -13.91 -5.83
CA ALA A 86 -3.02 -14.26 -4.59
C ALA A 86 -3.77 -13.81 -3.33
N VAL A 87 -4.43 -12.63 -3.35
CA VAL A 87 -5.19 -12.12 -2.19
C VAL A 87 -6.60 -12.68 -2.12
N ARG A 88 -7.21 -13.03 -3.25
CA ARG A 88 -8.62 -13.49 -3.35
C ARG A 88 -8.99 -14.61 -2.39
N PRO A 89 -8.22 -15.71 -2.22
CA PRO A 89 -8.59 -16.81 -1.32
C PRO A 89 -8.80 -16.35 0.12
N TYR A 90 -8.05 -15.36 0.58
CA TYR A 90 -8.19 -14.78 1.92
C TYR A 90 -9.47 -13.94 2.02
N LEU A 91 -9.75 -13.11 1.02
CA LEU A 91 -10.97 -12.31 0.98
C LEU A 91 -12.20 -13.21 0.93
N ASP A 92 -12.19 -14.28 0.12
CA ASP A 92 -13.26 -15.28 0.03
C ASP A 92 -13.47 -16.04 1.34
N ALA A 93 -12.41 -16.19 2.13
CA ALA A 93 -12.47 -16.76 3.47
C ALA A 93 -12.97 -15.76 4.54
N GLY A 94 -13.35 -14.53 4.14
CA GLY A 94 -13.79 -13.47 5.04
C GLY A 94 -12.68 -12.81 5.84
N GLN A 95 -11.41 -12.99 5.43
CA GLN A 95 -10.25 -12.42 6.09
C GLN A 95 -9.92 -11.04 5.51
N ASP A 96 -9.93 -10.04 6.37
CA ASP A 96 -9.45 -8.70 6.02
C ASP A 96 -7.95 -8.78 5.72
N THR A 97 -7.51 -8.20 4.60
CA THR A 97 -6.11 -8.23 4.15
C THR A 97 -5.58 -6.81 4.02
N ALA A 98 -4.43 -6.53 4.64
CA ALA A 98 -3.74 -5.25 4.51
C ALA A 98 -2.64 -5.37 3.45
N MET A 99 -2.75 -4.64 2.34
CA MET A 99 -1.69 -4.49 1.35
C MET A 99 -0.85 -3.27 1.68
N LEU A 100 0.43 -3.49 1.95
CA LEU A 100 1.37 -2.44 2.32
C LEU A 100 1.81 -1.60 1.12
N ASN A 101 1.90 -0.29 1.31
CA ASN A 101 2.35 0.66 0.29
C ASN A 101 3.32 1.68 0.90
N LEU A 102 4.43 1.93 0.22
CA LEU A 102 5.39 2.99 0.59
C LEU A 102 4.76 4.37 0.42
N GLY A 103 5.11 5.30 1.29
CA GLY A 103 4.58 6.67 1.27
C GLY A 103 3.09 6.71 1.57
N ASP A 104 2.31 7.30 0.67
CA ASP A 104 0.85 7.36 0.73
C ASP A 104 0.21 6.50 -0.37
N VAL A 105 -0.78 5.69 0.00
CA VAL A 105 -1.43 4.73 -0.89
C VAL A 105 -2.23 5.36 -2.04
N SER A 106 -2.60 6.63 -1.92
CA SER A 106 -3.34 7.35 -2.97
C SER A 106 -2.43 7.98 -4.02
N ILE A 107 -1.09 8.01 -3.77
CA ILE A 107 -0.13 8.69 -4.63
C ILE A 107 0.74 7.67 -5.35
N TYR A 108 0.48 7.42 -6.63
CA TYR A 108 1.24 6.52 -7.52
C TYR A 108 1.49 5.12 -6.93
N ALA A 109 0.55 4.62 -6.15
CA ALA A 109 0.64 3.30 -5.53
C ALA A 109 0.05 2.20 -6.42
N THR A 110 0.67 1.03 -6.41
CA THR A 110 0.19 -0.16 -7.14
C THR A 110 -1.16 -0.65 -6.62
N PHE A 111 -1.52 -0.32 -5.37
CA PHE A 111 -2.81 -0.67 -4.77
C PHE A 111 -4.00 -0.26 -5.64
N GLY A 112 -3.98 0.92 -6.27
CA GLY A 112 -5.08 1.41 -7.10
C GLY A 112 -5.46 0.46 -8.24
N TYR A 113 -4.49 -0.26 -8.82
CA TYR A 113 -4.77 -1.25 -9.86
C TYR A 113 -5.48 -2.48 -9.30
N LEU A 114 -5.08 -2.98 -8.12
CA LEU A 114 -5.74 -4.10 -7.47
C LEU A 114 -7.13 -3.70 -7.00
N GLN A 115 -7.29 -2.49 -6.47
CA GLN A 115 -8.57 -1.91 -6.08
C GLN A 115 -9.56 -1.94 -7.23
N CYS A 116 -9.21 -1.38 -8.38
CA CYS A 116 -10.08 -1.35 -9.55
C CYS A 116 -10.52 -2.76 -10.00
N LEU A 117 -9.60 -3.72 -10.00
CA LEU A 117 -9.90 -5.10 -10.40
C LEU A 117 -10.83 -5.80 -9.40
N LEU A 118 -10.59 -5.65 -8.10
CA LEU A 118 -11.39 -6.28 -7.06
C LEU A 118 -12.78 -5.65 -6.93
N GLU A 119 -12.89 -4.32 -6.98
CA GLU A 119 -14.17 -3.61 -6.94
C GLU A 119 -15.06 -3.97 -8.14
N ALA A 120 -14.49 -4.16 -9.33
CA ALA A 120 -15.22 -4.64 -10.50
C ALA A 120 -15.80 -6.06 -10.31
N GLU A 121 -15.23 -6.85 -9.41
CA GLU A 121 -15.69 -8.19 -9.03
C GLU A 121 -16.57 -8.18 -7.75
N GLY A 122 -16.84 -6.99 -7.18
CA GLY A 122 -17.70 -6.83 -6.00
C GLY A 122 -17.00 -6.99 -4.64
N TYR A 123 -15.67 -7.03 -4.59
CA TYR A 123 -14.93 -7.05 -3.32
C TYR A 123 -14.84 -5.65 -2.71
N PRO A 124 -15.06 -5.52 -1.39
CA PRO A 124 -14.88 -4.25 -0.71
C PRO A 124 -13.40 -3.88 -0.55
N THR A 125 -13.09 -2.62 -0.77
CA THR A 125 -11.74 -2.08 -0.55
C THR A 125 -11.77 -0.81 0.30
N ALA A 126 -10.65 -0.46 0.92
CA ALA A 126 -10.49 0.76 1.69
C ALA A 126 -9.03 1.20 1.71
N MET A 127 -8.78 2.47 2.05
CA MET A 127 -7.43 3.03 2.17
C MET A 127 -7.17 3.60 3.57
N ALA A 128 -5.95 3.41 4.05
CA ALA A 128 -5.40 4.12 5.20
C ALA A 128 -4.29 5.04 4.71
N ALA A 129 -4.54 6.35 4.78
CA ALA A 129 -3.62 7.38 4.32
C ALA A 129 -2.29 7.38 5.09
N GLY A 130 -1.24 7.89 4.45
CA GLY A 130 0.11 7.95 5.02
C GLY A 130 0.82 9.26 4.73
N VAL A 131 2.11 9.30 5.02
CA VAL A 131 2.99 10.44 4.77
C VAL A 131 3.78 10.18 3.49
N PRO A 132 3.61 11.00 2.44
CA PRO A 132 4.40 10.86 1.22
C PRO A 132 5.84 11.34 1.42
N SER A 133 6.78 10.82 0.63
CA SER A 133 8.21 11.07 0.79
C SER A 133 8.60 12.54 0.69
N PHE A 134 7.95 13.32 -0.17
CA PHE A 134 8.24 14.74 -0.33
C PHE A 134 7.84 15.56 0.90
N CYS A 135 6.74 15.21 1.57
CA CYS A 135 6.35 15.85 2.84
C CYS A 135 7.34 15.52 3.96
N ALA A 136 7.76 14.26 4.07
CA ALA A 136 8.73 13.84 5.07
C ALA A 136 10.11 14.48 4.83
N ALA A 137 10.55 14.59 3.57
CA ALA A 137 11.79 15.25 3.20
C ALA A 137 11.75 16.74 3.58
N ALA A 138 10.68 17.45 3.26
CA ALA A 138 10.50 18.84 3.62
C ALA A 138 10.55 19.07 5.14
N ALA A 139 9.85 18.23 5.90
CA ALA A 139 9.88 18.29 7.36
C ALA A 139 11.28 18.02 7.93
N ARG A 140 12.01 17.03 7.38
CA ARG A 140 13.37 16.71 7.81
C ARG A 140 14.35 17.84 7.50
N LEU A 141 14.16 18.55 6.41
CA LEU A 141 14.98 19.71 6.01
C LEU A 141 14.53 20.99 6.70
N ASN A 142 13.42 20.96 7.45
CA ASN A 142 12.78 22.13 8.05
C ASN A 142 12.49 23.23 7.01
N VAL A 143 11.99 22.84 5.83
CA VAL A 143 11.67 23.75 4.71
C VAL A 143 10.22 23.51 4.27
N PRO A 144 9.40 24.58 4.15
CA PRO A 144 8.06 24.43 3.58
C PRO A 144 8.15 24.14 2.07
N LEU A 145 7.25 23.28 1.55
CA LEU A 145 7.17 22.98 0.11
C LEU A 145 6.56 24.14 -0.70
N THR A 146 5.81 25.01 -0.04
CA THR A 146 5.17 26.16 -0.66
C THR A 146 5.71 27.43 0.01
N GLY A 147 6.28 28.35 -0.79
CA GLY A 147 6.85 29.60 -0.29
C GLY A 147 5.82 30.70 0.06
N GLY A 148 4.52 30.43 -0.14
CA GLY A 148 3.41 31.35 0.11
C GLY A 148 2.11 30.82 -0.53
N MET A 149 1.02 31.58 -0.37
CA MET A 149 -0.30 31.18 -0.88
C MET A 149 -0.40 31.22 -2.43
N ASP A 150 0.53 31.91 -3.09
CA ASP A 150 0.52 32.11 -4.53
C ASP A 150 1.39 31.10 -5.31
N ALA A 151 2.06 30.17 -4.62
CA ALA A 151 2.93 29.18 -5.23
C ALA A 151 2.23 27.80 -5.30
N PRO A 152 1.82 27.32 -6.49
CA PRO A 152 1.23 26.01 -6.63
C PRO A 152 2.28 24.91 -6.41
N LEU A 153 1.90 23.80 -5.76
CA LEU A 153 2.69 22.58 -5.71
C LEU A 153 2.24 21.65 -6.83
N THR A 154 3.15 21.34 -7.74
CA THR A 154 2.90 20.35 -8.79
C THR A 154 3.69 19.08 -8.50
N LEU A 155 2.98 17.94 -8.46
CA LEU A 155 3.60 16.63 -8.29
C LEU A 155 3.65 15.90 -9.64
N SER A 156 4.85 15.52 -10.08
CA SER A 156 5.03 14.80 -11.34
C SER A 156 6.05 13.67 -11.17
N LEU A 157 5.76 12.51 -11.77
CA LEU A 157 6.73 11.41 -11.95
C LEU A 157 7.46 11.47 -13.29
N ILE A 158 7.14 12.45 -14.14
CA ILE A 158 7.78 12.63 -15.43
C ILE A 158 9.01 13.48 -15.20
N HIS A 159 10.19 12.93 -15.48
CA HIS A 159 11.41 13.74 -15.58
C HIS A 159 11.29 14.61 -16.82
N ILE A 160 11.22 15.89 -16.60
CA ILE A 160 11.26 16.92 -17.64
C ILE A 160 12.74 17.14 -18.02
#